data_6180d9777de4a335752c6881aa00a583
#
_entry.id   6180d9777de4a335752c6881aa00a583
#
_cell.length_a   1.000
_cell.length_b   1.000
_cell.length_c   1.000
_cell.angle_alpha   90.00
_cell.angle_beta   90.00
_cell.angle_gamma   90.00
#
_symmetry.space_group_name_H-M   'P 1'
#
loop_
_entity.id
_entity.type
_entity.pdbx_description
1 polymer ?
#
loop_
_entity_poly.entity_id
_entity_poly.type
_entity_poly.pdbx_seq_one_letter_code
_entity_poly.pdbx_strand_id
1 'polypeptide(L)'
;MIDLVLLGCGGNMPMPNRFLSSLFINYKGRKILIDCGEGTQVSMRMKNCGFKNIDLICITHLHGDHFYGLMGLLSTIGNSSRIDDLTIVGPKGIGKMINALKTLIEYLPYKIIVVENPKGTFSLVNDILKDIEISTLELDHSSECL
;
A
#
# COMPACT_ATOMS: atom_id res chain seq x y z
N MET A 1 -13.52 -1.39 -16.46
CA MET A 1 -12.15 -1.12 -16.93
C MET A 1 -11.24 -1.16 -15.71
N ILE A 2 -10.08 -1.77 -15.80
CA ILE A 2 -9.04 -1.79 -14.78
C ILE A 2 -7.82 -1.12 -15.39
N ASP A 3 -7.27 -0.13 -14.71
CA ASP A 3 -6.04 0.55 -15.14
C ASP A 3 -4.90 0.11 -14.21
N LEU A 4 -3.79 -0.27 -14.80
CA LEU A 4 -2.58 -0.67 -14.09
C LEU A 4 -1.46 0.31 -14.39
N VAL A 5 -0.77 0.80 -13.37
CA VAL A 5 0.39 1.67 -13.51
C VAL A 5 1.54 1.12 -12.66
N LEU A 6 2.60 0.66 -13.31
CA LEU A 6 3.84 0.33 -12.62
C LEU A 6 4.51 1.64 -12.18
N LEU A 7 4.47 1.91 -10.89
CA LEU A 7 5.02 3.14 -10.30
C LEU A 7 6.51 3.03 -10.04
N GLY A 8 6.99 1.84 -9.72
CA GLY A 8 8.39 1.56 -9.48
C GLY A 8 8.72 0.07 -9.63
N CYS A 9 9.91 -0.21 -10.11
CA CYS A 9 10.44 -1.56 -10.30
C CYS A 9 11.92 -1.67 -9.85
N GLY A 10 12.40 -0.69 -9.09
CA GLY A 10 13.72 -0.74 -8.47
C GLY A 10 13.74 -1.66 -7.26
N GLY A 11 14.90 -2.22 -6.95
CA GLY A 11 15.15 -2.99 -5.74
C GLY A 11 16.35 -2.44 -4.97
N ASN A 12 16.44 -2.78 -3.68
CA ASN A 12 17.47 -2.41 -2.72
C ASN A 12 17.59 -0.91 -2.42
N MET A 13 18.08 -0.12 -3.35
CA MET A 13 18.36 1.31 -3.17
C MET A 13 17.54 2.16 -4.13
N PRO A 14 17.03 3.31 -3.67
CA PRO A 14 16.43 4.28 -4.57
C PRO A 14 17.48 4.84 -5.54
N MET A 15 17.10 4.95 -6.81
CA MET A 15 17.92 5.51 -7.88
C MET A 15 17.19 6.70 -8.51
N PRO A 16 17.90 7.72 -8.99
CA PRO A 16 17.27 8.81 -9.74
C PRO A 16 16.45 8.26 -10.92
N ASN A 17 15.21 8.71 -11.03
CA ASN A 17 14.27 8.31 -12.08
C ASN A 17 13.89 6.82 -12.11
N ARG A 18 14.26 6.04 -11.10
CA ARG A 18 13.88 4.64 -10.94
C ARG A 18 13.37 4.39 -9.52
N PHE A 19 12.08 4.53 -9.32
CA PHE A 19 11.44 4.33 -8.03
C PHE A 19 11.44 2.86 -7.62
N LEU A 20 11.38 2.61 -6.33
CA LEU A 20 11.33 1.27 -5.74
C LEU A 20 9.96 0.62 -5.95
N SER A 21 9.85 -0.67 -5.63
CA SER A 21 8.71 -1.52 -5.96
C SER A 21 7.36 -0.91 -5.56
N SER A 22 6.50 -0.71 -6.55
CA SER A 22 5.11 -0.30 -6.33
C SER A 22 4.28 -0.46 -7.59
N LEU A 23 3.10 -1.06 -7.47
CA LEU A 23 2.10 -1.20 -8.53
C LEU A 23 0.80 -0.54 -8.09
N PHE A 24 0.28 0.33 -8.93
CA PHE A 24 -1.00 0.99 -8.73
C PHE A 24 -2.08 0.39 -9.62
N ILE A 25 -3.25 0.15 -9.04
CA ILE A 25 -4.42 -0.40 -9.71
C ILE A 25 -5.58 0.56 -9.48
N ASN A 26 -6.24 0.98 -10.55
CA ASN A 26 -7.48 1.73 -10.49
C ASN A 26 -8.64 0.86 -11.00
N TYR A 27 -9.64 0.66 -10.16
CA TYR A 27 -10.83 -0.08 -10.48
C TYR A 27 -12.07 0.73 -10.10
N LYS A 28 -12.86 1.11 -11.09
CA LYS A 28 -14.09 1.92 -10.89
C LYS A 28 -13.87 3.18 -10.01
N GLY A 29 -12.72 3.84 -10.18
CA GLY A 29 -12.35 5.04 -9.40
C GLY A 29 -11.82 4.75 -7.99
N ARG A 30 -11.79 3.49 -7.55
CA ARG A 30 -11.16 3.04 -6.30
C ARG A 30 -9.75 2.54 -6.59
N LYS A 31 -8.86 2.69 -5.65
CA LYS A 31 -7.43 2.50 -5.87
C LYS A 31 -6.84 1.49 -4.92
N ILE A 32 -6.04 0.62 -5.48
CA ILE A 32 -5.28 -0.39 -4.76
C ILE A 32 -3.81 -0.15 -5.05
N LEU A 33 -2.97 -0.22 -4.03
CA LEU A 33 -1.54 -0.17 -4.17
C LEU A 33 -0.95 -1.50 -3.72
N ILE A 34 -0.06 -2.07 -4.51
CA ILE A 34 0.73 -3.24 -4.15
C ILE A 34 2.17 -2.79 -4.00
N ASP A 35 2.69 -2.95 -2.80
CA ASP A 35 3.95 -2.42 -2.30
C ASP A 35 4.04 -0.89 -2.33
N CYS A 36 4.88 -0.36 -1.46
CA CYS A 36 5.11 1.05 -1.28
C CYS A 36 6.58 1.31 -0.96
N GLY A 37 7.43 1.10 -1.96
CA GLY A 37 8.84 1.42 -1.86
C GLY A 37 9.07 2.93 -1.77
N GLU A 38 10.27 3.32 -1.40
CA GLU A 38 10.64 4.72 -1.27
C GLU A 38 10.45 5.47 -2.61
N GLY A 39 9.85 6.63 -2.55
CA GLY A 39 9.54 7.46 -3.73
C GLY A 39 8.18 7.16 -4.39
N THR A 40 7.43 6.16 -3.94
CA THR A 40 6.10 5.80 -4.50
C THR A 40 5.17 7.00 -4.61
N GLN A 41 5.06 7.84 -3.58
CA GLN A 41 4.20 9.03 -3.60
C GLN A 41 4.63 10.05 -4.69
N VAL A 42 5.92 10.14 -4.96
CA VAL A 42 6.43 11.03 -6.02
C VAL A 42 6.06 10.48 -7.39
N SER A 43 6.28 9.18 -7.62
CA SER A 43 5.86 8.49 -8.84
C SER A 43 4.36 8.61 -9.09
N MET A 44 3.53 8.43 -8.05
CA MET A 44 2.08 8.63 -8.13
C MET A 44 1.71 10.06 -8.55
N ARG A 45 2.43 11.07 -8.03
CA ARG A 45 2.23 12.48 -8.39
C ARG A 45 2.57 12.70 -9.87
N MET A 46 3.71 12.18 -10.32
CA MET A 46 4.16 12.29 -11.73
C MET A 46 3.18 11.62 -12.70
N LYS A 47 2.51 10.55 -12.26
CA LYS A 47 1.53 9.80 -13.07
C LYS A 47 0.07 10.27 -12.87
N ASN A 48 -0.15 11.34 -12.08
CA ASN A 48 -1.48 11.87 -11.77
C ASN A 48 -2.45 10.83 -11.19
N CYS A 49 -1.95 9.87 -10.44
CA CYS A 49 -2.77 8.80 -9.85
C CYS A 49 -3.77 9.30 -8.80
N GLY A 50 -3.46 10.41 -8.11
CA GLY A 50 -4.24 10.93 -6.98
C GLY A 50 -4.18 10.01 -5.75
N PHE A 51 -4.41 10.56 -4.56
CA PHE A 51 -4.20 9.86 -3.29
C PHE A 51 -5.48 9.54 -2.52
N LYS A 52 -6.49 10.42 -2.61
CA LYS A 52 -7.67 10.38 -1.74
C LYS A 52 -8.41 9.03 -1.74
N ASN A 53 -8.53 8.38 -2.88
CA ASN A 53 -9.32 7.16 -3.06
C ASN A 53 -8.47 5.88 -3.04
N ILE A 54 -7.32 5.89 -2.37
CA ILE A 54 -6.56 4.66 -2.10
C ILE A 54 -7.25 3.94 -0.94
N ASP A 55 -7.89 2.82 -1.21
CA ASP A 55 -8.68 2.10 -0.20
C ASP A 55 -7.96 0.90 0.37
N LEU A 56 -7.00 0.39 -0.39
CA LEU A 56 -6.24 -0.79 -0.05
C LEU A 56 -4.78 -0.61 -0.39
N ILE A 57 -3.91 -0.98 0.54
CA ILE A 57 -2.47 -1.13 0.32
C ILE A 57 -2.11 -2.56 0.71
N CYS A 58 -1.56 -3.33 -0.23
CA CYS A 58 -1.03 -4.66 0.01
C CYS A 58 0.49 -4.59 0.06
N ILE A 59 1.10 -5.02 1.15
CA ILE A 59 2.55 -5.15 1.30
C ILE A 59 2.91 -6.62 1.16
N THR A 60 3.68 -6.95 0.13
CA THR A 60 4.06 -8.33 -0.15
C THR A 60 5.01 -8.89 0.89
N HIS A 61 6.00 -8.10 1.29
CA HIS A 61 6.95 -8.44 2.36
C HIS A 61 7.59 -7.19 2.95
N LEU A 62 8.33 -7.33 4.06
CA LEU A 62 8.81 -6.19 4.86
C LEU A 62 10.24 -5.74 4.52
N HIS A 63 10.76 -6.05 3.34
CA HIS A 63 11.99 -5.42 2.87
C HIS A 63 11.76 -3.93 2.59
N GLY A 64 12.77 -3.11 2.86
CA GLY A 64 12.65 -1.66 2.82
C GLY A 64 12.20 -1.11 1.46
N ASP A 65 12.68 -1.68 0.38
CA ASP A 65 12.34 -1.31 -0.99
C ASP A 65 10.87 -1.60 -1.38
N HIS A 66 10.13 -2.31 -0.51
CA HIS A 66 8.69 -2.57 -0.66
C HIS A 66 7.81 -1.82 0.37
N PHE A 67 8.42 -1.24 1.40
CA PHE A 67 7.66 -0.72 2.54
C PHE A 67 8.04 0.72 2.96
N TYR A 68 9.29 1.18 2.82
CA TYR A 68 9.76 2.43 3.42
C TYR A 68 9.07 3.71 2.90
N GLY A 69 8.45 3.68 1.73
CA GLY A 69 7.65 4.79 1.22
C GLY A 69 6.32 5.01 1.94
N LEU A 70 5.89 4.04 2.76
CA LEU A 70 4.55 4.03 3.35
C LEU A 70 4.32 5.19 4.31
N MET A 71 5.31 5.57 5.12
CA MET A 71 5.20 6.70 6.05
C MET A 71 4.83 8.01 5.33
N GLY A 72 5.59 8.34 4.29
CA GLY A 72 5.33 9.54 3.50
C GLY A 72 4.01 9.47 2.73
N LEU A 73 3.65 8.29 2.22
CA LEU A 73 2.38 8.09 1.52
C LEU A 73 1.19 8.27 2.45
N LEU A 74 1.20 7.70 3.65
CA LEU A 74 0.11 7.84 4.64
C LEU A 74 -0.13 9.31 5.00
N SER A 75 0.93 10.08 5.22
CA SER A 75 0.83 11.52 5.46
C SER A 75 0.25 12.26 4.26
N THR A 76 0.68 11.91 3.04
CA THR A 76 0.16 12.51 1.79
C THR A 76 -1.32 12.19 1.57
N ILE A 77 -1.75 10.97 1.87
CA ILE A 77 -3.17 10.58 1.84
C ILE A 77 -3.96 11.44 2.83
N GLY A 78 -3.47 11.64 4.06
CA GLY A 78 -4.08 12.51 5.05
C GLY A 78 -4.26 13.95 4.55
N ASN A 79 -3.24 14.49 3.92
CA ASN A 79 -3.27 15.84 3.34
C ASN A 79 -4.17 15.97 2.10
N SER A 80 -4.67 14.86 1.55
CA SER A 80 -5.60 14.86 0.42
C SER A 80 -7.07 14.93 0.81
N SER A 81 -7.38 15.29 2.04
CA SER A 81 -8.74 15.37 2.61
C SER A 81 -9.47 14.01 2.62
N ARG A 82 -8.72 12.93 2.84
CA ARG A 82 -9.32 11.62 3.08
C ARG A 82 -9.83 11.54 4.51
N ILE A 83 -11.04 11.00 4.67
CA ILE A 83 -11.66 10.69 5.97
C ILE A 83 -12.07 9.21 6.07
N ASP A 84 -12.21 8.53 4.94
CA ASP A 84 -12.59 7.12 4.89
C ASP A 84 -11.47 6.21 5.39
N ASP A 85 -11.83 5.08 5.99
CA ASP A 85 -10.87 4.09 6.46
C ASP A 85 -9.95 3.60 5.33
N LEU A 86 -8.69 3.35 5.65
CA LEU A 86 -7.69 2.75 4.77
C LEU A 86 -7.35 1.34 5.26
N THR A 87 -7.47 0.35 4.40
CA THR A 87 -7.07 -1.01 4.72
C THR A 87 -5.63 -1.26 4.27
N ILE A 88 -4.82 -1.84 5.16
CA ILE A 88 -3.46 -2.30 4.85
C ILE A 88 -3.40 -3.80 5.12
N VAL A 89 -3.04 -4.55 4.09
CA VAL A 89 -2.82 -6.00 4.15
C VAL A 89 -1.33 -6.26 4.05
N GLY A 90 -0.81 -7.18 4.84
CA GLY A 90 0.62 -7.51 4.78
C GLY A 90 0.99 -8.76 5.57
N PRO A 91 2.25 -9.18 5.50
CA PRO A 91 2.75 -10.36 6.17
C PRO A 91 2.76 -10.18 7.68
N LYS A 92 3.09 -11.24 8.39
CA LYS A 92 3.29 -11.20 9.84
C LYS A 92 4.30 -10.11 10.23
N GLY A 93 3.92 -9.29 11.21
CA GLY A 93 4.71 -8.13 11.66
C GLY A 93 4.26 -6.80 11.08
N ILE A 94 3.41 -6.76 10.04
CA ILE A 94 2.93 -5.51 9.45
C ILE A 94 2.22 -4.62 10.47
N GLY A 95 1.42 -5.20 11.36
CA GLY A 95 0.71 -4.46 12.41
C GLY A 95 1.67 -3.72 13.36
N LYS A 96 2.76 -4.37 13.76
CA LYS A 96 3.82 -3.73 14.57
C LYS A 96 4.46 -2.56 13.83
N MET A 97 4.74 -2.74 12.53
CA MET A 97 5.34 -1.68 11.69
C MET A 97 4.39 -0.49 11.52
N ILE A 98 3.11 -0.73 11.25
CA ILE A 98 2.12 0.34 11.14
C ILE A 98 1.97 1.11 12.46
N ASN A 99 1.97 0.42 13.59
CA ASN A 99 1.93 1.08 14.90
C ASN A 99 3.17 1.95 15.13
N ALA A 100 4.37 1.49 14.75
CA ALA A 100 5.58 2.29 14.84
C ALA A 100 5.48 3.55 13.93
N LEU A 101 5.01 3.42 12.69
CA LEU A 101 4.79 4.56 11.80
C LEU A 101 3.79 5.58 12.38
N LYS A 102 2.71 5.12 13.03
CA LYS A 102 1.74 5.99 13.69
C LYS A 102 2.35 6.82 14.83
N THR A 103 3.39 6.34 15.50
CA THR A 103 4.07 7.15 16.53
C THR A 103 4.87 8.31 15.94
N LEU A 104 5.27 8.20 14.67
CA LEU A 104 6.04 9.23 13.96
C LEU A 104 5.13 10.21 13.20
N ILE A 105 3.91 9.81 12.90
CA ILE A 105 2.93 10.65 12.21
C ILE A 105 2.02 11.29 13.28
N GLU A 106 2.13 12.60 13.47
CA GLU A 106 1.42 13.32 14.52
C GLU A 106 -0.11 13.16 14.43
N TYR A 107 -0.65 13.17 13.21
CA TYR A 107 -2.09 13.10 12.99
C TYR A 107 -2.45 12.47 11.64
N LEU A 108 -3.41 11.54 11.65
CA LEU A 108 -4.08 11.01 10.47
C LEU A 108 -5.59 11.23 10.59
N PRO A 109 -6.24 11.89 9.62
CA PRO A 109 -7.68 12.18 9.66
C PRO A 109 -8.55 10.95 9.34
N TYR A 110 -7.96 9.77 9.17
CA TYR A 110 -8.63 8.52 8.83
C TYR A 110 -8.07 7.36 9.68
N LYS A 111 -8.85 6.31 9.79
CA LYS A 111 -8.45 5.08 10.49
C LYS A 111 -7.71 4.16 9.54
N ILE A 112 -6.69 3.49 10.06
CA ILE A 112 -6.00 2.39 9.36
C ILE A 112 -6.49 1.07 9.94
N ILE A 113 -7.04 0.22 9.06
CA ILE A 113 -7.43 -1.17 9.36
C ILE A 113 -6.30 -2.06 8.88
N VAL A 114 -5.73 -2.86 9.77
CA VAL A 114 -4.62 -3.77 9.42
C VAL A 114 -5.16 -5.20 9.35
N VAL A 115 -4.89 -5.87 8.25
CA VAL A 115 -5.13 -7.29 8.04
C VAL A 115 -3.77 -7.98 7.91
N GLU A 116 -3.37 -8.65 8.98
CA GLU A 116 -2.04 -9.25 9.07
C GLU A 116 -2.10 -10.74 8.70
N ASN A 117 -1.20 -11.15 7.83
CA ASN A 117 -0.97 -12.52 7.41
C ASN A 117 -2.26 -13.30 7.05
N PRO A 118 -3.13 -12.75 6.19
CA PRO A 118 -4.31 -13.47 5.76
C PRO A 118 -3.86 -14.70 4.96
N LYS A 119 -4.50 -15.86 5.26
CA LYS A 119 -4.23 -17.10 4.53
C LYS A 119 -5.39 -17.41 3.58
N GLY A 120 -5.06 -17.77 2.34
CA GLY A 120 -6.04 -18.09 1.32
C GLY A 120 -6.76 -16.86 0.76
N THR A 121 -8.01 -17.06 0.37
CA THR A 121 -8.84 -16.03 -0.24
C THR A 121 -9.66 -15.30 0.82
N PHE A 122 -9.67 -13.98 0.77
CA PHE A 122 -10.51 -13.15 1.62
C PHE A 122 -11.11 -11.99 0.83
N SER A 123 -12.28 -11.57 1.26
CA SER A 123 -12.94 -10.38 0.73
C SER A 123 -12.80 -9.25 1.73
N LEU A 124 -12.54 -8.05 1.25
CA LEU A 124 -12.54 -6.87 2.10
C LEU A 124 -13.98 -6.53 2.49
N VAL A 125 -14.22 -6.47 3.79
CA VAL A 125 -15.54 -6.11 4.34
C VAL A 125 -15.69 -4.59 4.32
N ASN A 126 -15.70 -4.01 3.13
CA ASN A 126 -16.25 -2.68 2.96
C ASN A 126 -17.06 -2.64 1.65
N ASP A 127 -18.14 -1.89 1.65
CA ASP A 127 -19.05 -1.77 0.51
C ASP A 127 -18.38 -1.27 -0.78
N ILE A 128 -17.20 -0.68 -0.64
CA ILE A 128 -16.46 -0.03 -1.72
C ILE A 128 -15.68 -1.04 -2.56
N LEU A 129 -15.15 -2.08 -1.91
CA LEU A 129 -14.29 -3.10 -2.53
C LEU A 129 -14.96 -4.49 -2.55
N LYS A 130 -16.26 -4.57 -2.32
CA LYS A 130 -17.01 -5.84 -2.24
C LYS A 130 -16.92 -6.73 -3.49
N ASP A 131 -16.61 -6.13 -4.64
CA ASP A 131 -16.42 -6.86 -5.91
C ASP A 131 -14.97 -7.37 -6.07
N ILE A 132 -14.09 -7.12 -5.10
CA ILE A 132 -12.68 -7.51 -5.16
C ILE A 132 -12.41 -8.62 -4.18
N GLU A 133 -11.95 -9.72 -4.71
CA GLU A 133 -11.45 -10.87 -3.97
C GLU A 133 -9.93 -10.85 -3.99
N ILE A 134 -9.31 -11.04 -2.84
CA ILE A 134 -7.86 -11.05 -2.70
C ILE A 134 -7.45 -12.43 -2.24
N SER A 135 -6.52 -13.03 -2.97
CA SER A 135 -5.90 -14.29 -2.59
C SER A 135 -4.42 -14.07 -2.32
N THR A 136 -3.92 -14.66 -1.26
CA THR A 136 -2.50 -14.65 -0.93
C THR A 136 -1.93 -16.05 -1.09
N LEU A 137 -0.74 -16.12 -1.65
CA LEU A 137 0.05 -17.34 -1.78
C LEU A 137 1.41 -17.11 -1.14
N GLU A 138 1.75 -17.95 -0.17
CA GLU A 138 3.05 -17.89 0.49
C GLU A 138 4.16 -18.32 -0.51
N LEU A 139 5.21 -17.53 -0.60
CA LEU A 139 6.36 -17.78 -1.45
C LEU A 139 7.61 -18.03 -0.59
N ASP A 140 8.51 -18.88 -1.09
CA ASP A 140 9.83 -19.08 -0.48
C ASP A 140 10.72 -17.85 -0.78
N HIS A 141 11.01 -17.09 0.29
CA HIS A 141 11.80 -15.87 0.23
C HIS A 141 12.59 -15.71 1.54
N SER A 142 13.64 -14.90 1.54
CA SER A 142 14.46 -14.61 2.73
C SER A 142 13.69 -13.92 3.87
N SER A 143 12.51 -13.36 3.60
CA SER A 143 11.54 -12.86 4.57
C SER A 143 10.16 -13.47 4.31
N GLU A 144 9.27 -13.47 5.32
CA GLU A 144 7.88 -13.89 5.11
C GLU A 144 7.22 -13.05 4.02
N CYS A 145 6.73 -13.71 2.98
CA CYS A 145 5.99 -13.13 1.86
C CYS A 145 4.54 -13.58 1.87
N LEU A 146 3.66 -12.76 1.35
CA LEU A 146 2.28 -13.06 1.01
C LEU A 146 2.10 -13.17 -0.50
#